data_5158d44a2033b62043b63680db0947fa
#
_entry.id   5158d44a2033b62043b63680db0947fa
#
_cell.length_a   1.000
_cell.length_b   1.000
_cell.length_c   1.000
_cell.angle_alpha   90.00
_cell.angle_beta   90.00
_cell.angle_gamma   90.00
#
_symmetry.space_group_name_H-M   'P 1'
#
loop_
_entity.id
_entity.type
_entity.pdbx_description
1 polymer ?
#
loop_
_entity_poly.entity_id
_entity_poly.type
_entity_poly.pdbx_seq_one_letter_code
_entity_poly.pdbx_strand_id
1 'polypeptide(L)'
;SLPQQYEPGEHYAYCSANLNLVGGALNAATHESLPELFDRTIARPLQFGRYYWKVMPHGEGYLGGGAHLLPRDLLKVGQMYLDGGVWRGRRVVGREWVERSTSPRIEISPATTGLTQEAFENFYAPGVDGYAWHRYGVRVGDRIVEEYEANGNGGQFLIVVPEYDLVVVFTGANYMQGGIWTRWRDQFVGGVIIPAIEN
;
A
#
# COMPACT_ATOMS: atom_id res chain seq x y z
N SER A 1 -6.59 27.29 -0.65
CA SER A 1 -6.66 26.18 -1.63
C SER A 1 -5.33 26.05 -2.34
N LEU A 2 -4.80 24.84 -2.47
CA LEU A 2 -3.63 24.58 -3.29
C LEU A 2 -4.07 24.59 -4.77
N PRO A 3 -3.27 25.16 -5.67
CA PRO A 3 -3.59 25.12 -7.09
C PRO A 3 -3.49 23.67 -7.61
N GLN A 4 -4.44 23.27 -8.44
CA GLN A 4 -4.36 22.04 -9.21
C GLN A 4 -3.30 22.21 -10.29
N GLN A 5 -2.34 21.30 -10.37
CA GLN A 5 -1.24 21.35 -11.35
C GLN A 5 -1.55 20.55 -12.62
N TYR A 6 -2.32 19.49 -12.51
CA TYR A 6 -2.64 18.54 -13.59
C TYR A 6 -4.10 18.12 -13.51
N GLU A 7 -4.66 17.71 -14.63
CA GLU A 7 -5.99 17.12 -14.66
C GLU A 7 -6.01 15.75 -13.94
N PRO A 8 -7.10 15.38 -13.28
CA PRO A 8 -7.20 14.11 -12.60
C PRO A 8 -6.97 12.90 -13.53
N GLY A 9 -6.03 12.04 -13.18
CA GLY A 9 -5.70 10.83 -13.93
C GLY A 9 -4.62 10.99 -14.99
N GLU A 10 -4.11 12.20 -15.23
CA GLU A 10 -3.07 12.42 -16.24
C GLU A 10 -1.65 12.25 -15.71
N HIS A 11 -1.42 12.60 -14.43
CA HIS A 11 -0.09 12.60 -13.84
C HIS A 11 -0.07 11.81 -12.53
N TYR A 12 1.02 11.06 -12.33
CA TYR A 12 1.33 10.41 -11.07
C TYR A 12 2.29 11.28 -10.26
N ALA A 13 1.87 11.64 -9.06
CA ALA A 13 2.73 12.32 -8.09
C ALA A 13 2.45 11.77 -6.69
N TYR A 14 3.40 11.04 -6.13
CA TYR A 14 3.30 10.60 -4.74
C TYR A 14 3.35 11.80 -3.79
N CYS A 15 2.29 12.00 -3.04
CA CYS A 15 2.19 13.10 -2.09
C CYS A 15 1.37 12.71 -0.86
N SER A 16 2.02 12.66 0.31
CA SER A 16 1.34 12.38 1.58
C SER A 16 0.25 13.40 1.92
N ALA A 17 0.36 14.65 1.43
CA ALA A 17 -0.68 15.66 1.64
C ALA A 17 -1.99 15.30 0.94
N ASN A 18 -1.93 14.66 -0.25
CA ASN A 18 -3.12 14.21 -0.96
C ASN A 18 -3.89 13.14 -0.15
N LEU A 19 -3.17 12.23 0.51
CA LEU A 19 -3.81 11.23 1.38
C LEU A 19 -4.44 11.88 2.61
N ASN A 20 -3.86 12.94 3.16
CA ASN A 20 -4.49 13.67 4.26
C ASN A 20 -5.78 14.40 3.82
N LEU A 21 -5.87 14.87 2.58
CA LEU A 21 -7.13 15.40 2.04
C LEU A 21 -8.22 14.31 1.97
N VAL A 22 -7.85 13.08 1.62
CA VAL A 22 -8.79 11.94 1.67
C VAL A 22 -9.23 11.68 3.11
N GLY A 23 -8.31 11.77 4.11
CA GLY A 23 -8.65 11.68 5.53
C GLY A 23 -9.68 12.73 5.96
N GLY A 24 -9.47 13.98 5.54
CA GLY A 24 -10.42 15.07 5.80
C GLY A 24 -11.79 14.84 5.14
N ALA A 25 -11.81 14.34 3.91
CA ALA A 25 -13.06 13.99 3.22
C ALA A 25 -13.82 12.85 3.91
N LEU A 26 -13.10 11.82 4.40
CA LEU A 26 -13.68 10.74 5.19
C LEU A 26 -14.31 11.27 6.49
N ASN A 27 -13.58 12.10 7.23
CA ASN A 27 -14.11 12.74 8.45
C ASN A 27 -15.39 13.55 8.16
N ALA A 28 -15.38 14.37 7.10
CA ALA A 28 -16.53 15.16 6.71
C ALA A 28 -17.75 14.31 6.31
N ALA A 29 -17.52 13.17 5.67
CA ALA A 29 -18.57 12.28 5.21
C ALA A 29 -19.14 11.38 6.33
N THR A 30 -18.31 10.98 7.28
CA THR A 30 -18.69 10.02 8.34
C THR A 30 -18.96 10.67 9.69
N HIS A 31 -18.48 11.89 9.90
CA HIS A 31 -18.44 12.58 11.20
C HIS A 31 -17.66 11.82 12.28
N GLU A 32 -16.75 10.93 11.84
CA GLU A 32 -15.85 10.18 12.71
C GLU A 32 -14.40 10.61 12.46
N SER A 33 -13.57 10.62 13.49
CA SER A 33 -12.13 10.80 13.28
C SER A 33 -11.54 9.57 12.54
N LEU A 34 -10.46 9.77 11.80
CA LEU A 34 -9.81 8.66 11.07
C LEU A 34 -9.45 7.46 11.97
N PRO A 35 -8.88 7.63 13.19
CA PRO A 35 -8.63 6.52 14.09
C PRO A 35 -9.90 5.77 14.51
N GLU A 36 -11.00 6.47 14.80
CA GLU A 36 -12.28 5.88 15.18
C GLU A 36 -12.90 5.09 14.02
N LEU A 37 -12.92 5.70 12.82
CA LEU A 37 -13.39 5.04 11.61
C LEU A 37 -12.59 3.76 11.33
N PHE A 38 -11.26 3.84 11.38
CA PHE A 38 -10.38 2.68 11.18
C PHE A 38 -10.60 1.60 12.26
N ASP A 39 -10.70 1.99 13.52
CA ASP A 39 -10.98 1.05 14.61
C ASP A 39 -12.25 0.26 14.36
N ARG A 40 -13.33 0.97 14.06
CA ARG A 40 -14.65 0.37 13.85
C ARG A 40 -14.73 -0.50 12.60
N THR A 41 -14.12 -0.05 11.49
CA THR A 41 -14.30 -0.68 10.18
C THR A 41 -13.25 -1.73 9.84
N ILE A 42 -12.04 -1.60 10.40
CA ILE A 42 -10.90 -2.46 10.06
C ILE A 42 -10.31 -3.15 11.31
N ALA A 43 -9.86 -2.40 12.30
CA ALA A 43 -9.09 -2.98 13.40
C ALA A 43 -9.87 -3.97 14.25
N ARG A 44 -11.09 -3.63 14.67
CA ARG A 44 -11.96 -4.55 15.42
C ARG A 44 -12.40 -5.75 14.59
N PRO A 45 -12.92 -5.61 13.35
CA PRO A 45 -13.26 -6.75 12.52
C PRO A 45 -12.10 -7.72 12.27
N LEU A 46 -10.88 -7.20 12.05
CA LEU A 46 -9.66 -8.00 11.86
C LEU A 46 -9.00 -8.42 13.18
N GLN A 47 -9.58 -8.05 14.33
CA GLN A 47 -9.04 -8.40 15.65
C GLN A 47 -7.58 -7.96 15.81
N PHE A 48 -7.31 -6.69 15.54
CA PHE A 48 -5.98 -6.11 15.74
C PHE A 48 -5.60 -6.11 17.22
N GLY A 49 -4.31 -6.27 17.48
CA GLY A 49 -3.72 -6.05 18.79
C GLY A 49 -3.52 -4.56 19.07
N ARG A 50 -2.43 -4.24 19.77
CA ARG A 50 -2.10 -2.84 20.04
C ARG A 50 -1.64 -2.12 18.77
N TYR A 51 -2.25 -0.98 18.50
CA TYR A 51 -1.83 -0.06 17.44
C TYR A 51 -2.03 1.39 17.90
N TYR A 52 -1.44 2.34 17.17
CA TYR A 52 -1.70 3.77 17.39
C TYR A 52 -1.57 4.55 16.09
N TRP A 53 -2.17 5.73 16.07
CA TRP A 53 -2.07 6.70 14.99
C TRP A 53 -1.29 7.93 15.43
N LYS A 54 -0.43 8.43 14.55
CA LYS A 54 0.04 9.81 14.65
C LYS A 54 -1.10 10.75 14.26
N VAL A 55 -1.29 11.77 15.07
CA VAL A 55 -2.26 12.83 14.78
C VAL A 55 -1.54 14.09 14.35
N MET A 56 -2.19 14.85 13.47
CA MET A 56 -1.73 16.16 13.06
C MET A 56 -2.00 17.19 14.17
N PRO A 57 -1.37 18.39 14.15
CA PRO A 57 -1.55 19.40 15.22
C PRO A 57 -2.99 19.80 15.50
N HIS A 58 -3.88 19.67 14.53
CA HIS A 58 -5.32 19.94 14.67
C HIS A 58 -6.15 18.71 15.11
N GLY A 59 -5.49 17.62 15.51
CA GLY A 59 -6.14 16.43 16.10
C GLY A 59 -6.59 15.36 15.13
N GLU A 60 -6.54 15.58 13.82
CA GLU A 60 -6.89 14.57 12.83
C GLU A 60 -5.78 13.53 12.64
N GLY A 61 -6.17 12.30 12.32
CA GLY A 61 -5.23 11.22 12.01
C GLY A 61 -4.41 11.51 10.75
N TYR A 62 -3.08 11.29 10.82
CA TYR A 62 -2.19 11.45 9.67
C TYR A 62 -2.30 10.25 8.72
N LEU A 63 -3.10 10.38 7.64
CA LEU A 63 -3.34 9.29 6.68
C LEU A 63 -2.13 9.00 5.77
N GLY A 64 -1.24 9.95 5.59
CA GLY A 64 -0.04 9.81 4.77
C GLY A 64 1.06 8.91 5.36
N GLY A 65 0.80 8.16 6.46
CA GLY A 65 1.77 7.25 7.09
C GLY A 65 1.72 7.24 8.62
N GLY A 66 0.59 7.63 9.22
CA GLY A 66 0.44 7.77 10.68
C GLY A 66 0.15 6.47 11.43
N ALA A 67 -0.22 5.40 10.75
CA ALA A 67 -0.57 4.13 11.39
C ALA A 67 0.68 3.36 11.84
N HIS A 68 0.70 2.93 13.11
CA HIS A 68 1.71 2.05 13.68
C HIS A 68 1.04 0.75 14.10
N LEU A 69 1.29 -0.31 13.34
CA LEU A 69 0.63 -1.60 13.45
C LEU A 69 1.63 -2.71 13.83
N LEU A 70 1.15 -3.77 14.44
CA LEU A 70 1.93 -4.99 14.54
C LEU A 70 2.05 -5.66 13.16
N PRO A 71 3.20 -6.26 12.80
CA PRO A 71 3.37 -6.94 11.51
C PRO A 71 2.30 -8.00 11.26
N ARG A 72 1.90 -8.75 12.30
CA ARG A 72 0.84 -9.76 12.20
C ARG A 72 -0.55 -9.17 11.95
N ASP A 73 -0.79 -7.94 12.36
CA ASP A 73 -2.06 -7.26 12.08
C ASP A 73 -2.08 -6.72 10.64
N LEU A 74 -0.93 -6.28 10.14
CA LEU A 74 -0.80 -5.91 8.73
C LEU A 74 -0.98 -7.13 7.81
N LEU A 75 -0.47 -8.32 8.17
CA LEU A 75 -0.75 -9.59 7.46
C LEU A 75 -2.25 -9.87 7.33
N LYS A 76 -3.05 -9.59 8.36
CA LYS A 76 -4.52 -9.79 8.30
C LYS A 76 -5.19 -8.90 7.24
N VAL A 77 -4.66 -7.69 7.01
CA VAL A 77 -5.14 -6.82 5.93
C VAL A 77 -4.85 -7.47 4.58
N GLY A 78 -3.63 -7.93 4.34
CA GLY A 78 -3.27 -8.61 3.10
C GLY A 78 -4.10 -9.88 2.88
N GLN A 79 -4.26 -10.72 3.90
CA GLN A 79 -5.10 -11.93 3.80
C GLN A 79 -6.56 -11.58 3.50
N MET A 80 -7.12 -10.58 4.18
CA MET A 80 -8.47 -10.10 3.89
C MET A 80 -8.61 -9.65 2.42
N TYR A 81 -7.62 -8.95 1.87
CA TYR A 81 -7.62 -8.57 0.46
C TYR A 81 -7.49 -9.77 -0.47
N LEU A 82 -6.60 -10.72 -0.17
CA LEU A 82 -6.43 -11.97 -0.90
C LEU A 82 -7.73 -12.78 -0.94
N ASP A 83 -8.47 -12.81 0.17
CA ASP A 83 -9.78 -13.46 0.30
C ASP A 83 -10.94 -12.59 -0.24
N GLY A 84 -10.66 -11.59 -1.08
CA GLY A 84 -11.66 -10.74 -1.72
C GLY A 84 -12.51 -9.95 -0.73
N GLY A 85 -11.92 -9.47 0.36
CA GLY A 85 -12.55 -8.63 1.39
C GLY A 85 -13.20 -9.40 2.54
N VAL A 86 -12.89 -10.69 2.68
CA VAL A 86 -13.41 -11.55 3.75
C VAL A 86 -12.32 -11.85 4.78
N TRP A 87 -12.66 -11.83 6.05
CA TRP A 87 -11.82 -12.28 7.15
C TRP A 87 -12.58 -13.24 8.05
N ARG A 88 -12.08 -14.48 8.19
CA ARG A 88 -12.69 -15.54 9.01
C ARG A 88 -14.21 -15.73 8.75
N GLY A 89 -14.58 -15.77 7.46
CA GLY A 89 -15.96 -15.94 7.02
C GLY A 89 -16.83 -14.68 7.09
N ARG A 90 -16.32 -13.56 7.62
CA ARG A 90 -17.03 -12.28 7.70
C ARG A 90 -16.53 -11.31 6.63
N ARG A 91 -17.44 -10.71 5.87
CA ARG A 91 -17.09 -9.64 4.94
C ARG A 91 -16.77 -8.36 5.70
N VAL A 92 -15.56 -7.84 5.46
CA VAL A 92 -15.04 -6.59 6.03
C VAL A 92 -15.04 -5.49 4.97
N VAL A 93 -14.61 -5.84 3.74
CA VAL A 93 -14.56 -4.94 2.59
C VAL A 93 -15.36 -5.56 1.44
N GLY A 94 -16.05 -4.76 0.67
CA GLY A 94 -16.78 -5.25 -0.52
C GLY A 94 -15.80 -5.85 -1.55
N ARG A 95 -16.15 -7.00 -2.16
CA ARG A 95 -15.33 -7.64 -3.21
C ARG A 95 -15.03 -6.67 -4.35
N GLU A 96 -16.05 -5.99 -4.83
CA GLU A 96 -15.92 -5.00 -5.89
C GLU A 96 -14.91 -3.89 -5.55
N TRP A 97 -14.85 -3.47 -4.27
CA TRP A 97 -13.85 -2.50 -3.85
C TRP A 97 -12.43 -3.08 -3.83
N VAL A 98 -12.26 -4.33 -3.37
CA VAL A 98 -10.95 -5.02 -3.42
C VAL A 98 -10.45 -5.05 -4.87
N GLU A 99 -11.27 -5.55 -5.80
CA GLU A 99 -10.95 -5.62 -7.23
C GLU A 99 -10.65 -4.23 -7.80
N ARG A 100 -11.49 -3.25 -7.50
CA ARG A 100 -11.34 -1.88 -8.00
C ARG A 100 -10.11 -1.18 -7.44
N SER A 101 -9.80 -1.36 -6.16
CA SER A 101 -8.68 -0.66 -5.49
C SER A 101 -7.31 -1.23 -5.87
N THR A 102 -7.25 -2.51 -6.23
CA THR A 102 -6.02 -3.17 -6.70
C THR A 102 -5.86 -3.16 -8.22
N SER A 103 -6.89 -2.74 -8.97
CA SER A 103 -6.82 -2.66 -10.44
C SER A 103 -5.91 -1.52 -10.90
N PRO A 104 -5.19 -1.70 -12.02
CA PRO A 104 -4.36 -0.65 -12.62
C PRO A 104 -5.16 0.63 -12.92
N ARG A 105 -4.65 1.79 -12.52
CA ARG A 105 -5.27 3.11 -12.73
C ARG A 105 -4.37 4.07 -13.47
N ILE A 106 -3.13 4.17 -13.02
CA ILE A 106 -2.15 5.06 -13.60
C ILE A 106 -0.79 4.37 -13.64
N GLU A 107 -0.12 4.47 -14.77
CA GLU A 107 1.26 4.00 -14.90
C GLU A 107 2.20 4.89 -14.08
N ILE A 108 3.18 4.28 -13.43
CA ILE A 108 4.28 4.97 -12.77
C ILE A 108 5.48 4.91 -13.71
N SER A 109 5.68 5.97 -14.46
CA SER A 109 6.71 6.07 -15.50
C SER A 109 7.25 7.50 -15.62
N PRO A 110 8.37 7.72 -16.30
CA PRO A 110 8.85 9.08 -16.58
C PRO A 110 7.79 9.95 -17.27
N ALA A 111 7.01 9.38 -18.17
CA ALA A 111 5.97 10.09 -18.91
C ALA A 111 4.85 10.60 -17.98
N THR A 112 4.39 9.79 -17.06
CA THR A 112 3.29 10.15 -16.15
C THR A 112 3.75 10.99 -14.96
N THR A 113 5.02 10.88 -14.55
CA THR A 113 5.59 11.69 -13.46
C THR A 113 6.11 13.04 -13.95
N GLY A 114 6.32 13.22 -15.26
CA GLY A 114 6.95 14.41 -15.84
C GLY A 114 8.43 14.55 -15.49
N LEU A 115 9.09 13.49 -15.01
CA LEU A 115 10.49 13.49 -14.65
C LEU A 115 11.38 13.02 -15.82
N THR A 116 12.63 13.44 -15.83
CA THR A 116 13.64 12.81 -16.69
C THR A 116 13.87 11.36 -16.26
N GLN A 117 14.39 10.51 -17.15
CA GLN A 117 14.68 9.10 -16.83
C GLN A 117 15.58 8.97 -15.59
N GLU A 118 16.65 9.76 -15.52
CA GLU A 118 17.57 9.76 -14.37
C GLU A 118 16.90 10.19 -13.07
N ALA A 119 16.09 11.25 -13.09
CA ALA A 119 15.36 11.70 -11.91
C ALA A 119 14.31 10.66 -11.48
N PHE A 120 13.63 10.04 -12.45
CA PHE A 120 12.66 8.98 -12.18
C PHE A 120 13.31 7.79 -11.45
N GLU A 121 14.42 7.27 -11.95
CA GLU A 121 15.12 6.13 -11.35
C GLU A 121 15.65 6.40 -9.94
N ASN A 122 15.87 7.65 -9.58
CA ASN A 122 16.27 8.03 -8.22
C ASN A 122 15.12 7.98 -7.19
N PHE A 123 13.86 8.15 -7.64
CA PHE A 123 12.72 8.30 -6.73
C PHE A 123 11.65 7.22 -6.90
N TYR A 124 11.54 6.60 -8.07
CA TYR A 124 10.50 5.67 -8.45
C TYR A 124 11.07 4.39 -9.06
N ALA A 125 10.21 3.37 -9.12
CA ALA A 125 10.38 2.22 -9.99
C ALA A 125 9.21 2.17 -10.98
N PRO A 126 9.40 1.68 -12.20
CA PRO A 126 8.31 1.45 -13.14
C PRO A 126 7.27 0.52 -12.55
N GLY A 127 6.01 0.87 -12.67
CA GLY A 127 4.90 0.09 -12.11
C GLY A 127 3.55 0.70 -12.44
N VAL A 128 2.55 0.28 -11.72
CA VAL A 128 1.18 0.82 -11.84
C VAL A 128 0.64 1.09 -10.45
N ASP A 129 -0.11 2.16 -10.29
CA ASP A 129 -0.84 2.47 -9.07
C ASP A 129 -2.35 2.22 -9.25
N GLY A 130 -2.96 1.65 -8.22
CA GLY A 130 -4.39 1.53 -8.06
C GLY A 130 -4.91 2.66 -7.17
N TYR A 131 -5.78 2.33 -6.21
CA TYR A 131 -6.13 3.27 -5.14
C TYR A 131 -5.21 3.06 -3.93
N ALA A 132 -3.96 3.60 -4.01
CA ALA A 132 -2.89 3.44 -3.04
C ALA A 132 -2.37 1.99 -2.87
N TRP A 133 -2.65 1.13 -3.82
CA TRP A 133 -1.99 -0.16 -4.02
C TRP A 133 -1.06 -0.06 -5.22
N HIS A 134 0.23 -0.31 -5.01
CA HIS A 134 1.22 -0.34 -6.08
C HIS A 134 1.31 -1.74 -6.68
N ARG A 135 1.69 -1.84 -7.96
CA ARG A 135 1.93 -3.09 -8.67
C ARG A 135 3.22 -2.95 -9.46
N TYR A 136 4.26 -3.63 -9.00
CA TYR A 136 5.57 -3.63 -9.65
C TYR A 136 5.91 -4.98 -10.27
N GLY A 137 5.27 -6.06 -9.78
CA GLY A 137 5.59 -7.43 -10.06
C GLY A 137 6.80 -7.95 -9.28
N VAL A 138 6.80 -9.24 -9.00
CA VAL A 138 7.89 -9.95 -8.33
C VAL A 138 8.70 -10.72 -9.37
N ARG A 139 10.00 -10.47 -9.44
CA ARG A 139 10.89 -11.23 -10.33
C ARG A 139 11.23 -12.59 -9.73
N VAL A 140 10.88 -13.66 -10.45
CA VAL A 140 11.17 -15.07 -10.10
C VAL A 140 11.90 -15.73 -11.27
N GLY A 141 13.22 -15.83 -11.17
CA GLY A 141 14.03 -16.22 -12.31
C GLY A 141 13.85 -15.28 -13.50
N ASP A 142 13.41 -15.81 -14.64
CA ASP A 142 13.20 -15.07 -15.88
C ASP A 142 11.75 -14.54 -16.05
N ARG A 143 10.86 -14.82 -15.10
CA ARG A 143 9.45 -14.38 -15.16
C ARG A 143 9.14 -13.30 -14.14
N ILE A 144 8.09 -12.54 -14.42
CA ILE A 144 7.48 -11.59 -13.50
C ILE A 144 6.14 -12.17 -13.04
N VAL A 145 5.97 -12.28 -11.74
CA VAL A 145 4.74 -12.73 -11.09
C VAL A 145 3.95 -11.49 -10.66
N GLU A 146 2.66 -11.48 -10.94
CA GLU A 146 1.78 -10.37 -10.54
C GLU A 146 1.62 -10.30 -9.03
N GLU A 147 1.68 -9.08 -8.51
CA GLU A 147 1.44 -8.76 -7.12
C GLU A 147 0.75 -7.40 -6.99
N TYR A 148 0.27 -7.09 -5.79
CA TYR A 148 -0.04 -5.74 -5.36
C TYR A 148 0.50 -5.51 -3.94
N GLU A 149 1.02 -4.31 -3.71
CA GLU A 149 1.70 -4.01 -2.46
C GLU A 149 1.36 -2.62 -1.90
N ALA A 150 1.44 -2.50 -0.58
CA ALA A 150 1.59 -1.23 0.11
C ALA A 150 3.00 -1.17 0.67
N ASN A 151 3.72 -0.10 0.38
CA ASN A 151 5.08 0.08 0.86
C ASN A 151 5.26 1.41 1.59
N GLY A 152 6.27 1.48 2.45
CA GLY A 152 6.59 2.65 3.24
C GLY A 152 8.07 2.82 3.45
N ASN A 153 8.47 4.07 3.69
CA ASN A 153 9.85 4.44 3.95
C ASN A 153 10.46 3.58 5.06
N GLY A 154 11.68 3.12 4.85
CA GLY A 154 12.43 2.27 5.77
C GLY A 154 12.26 0.77 5.54
N GLY A 155 11.46 0.35 4.56
CA GLY A 155 11.23 -1.07 4.26
C GLY A 155 10.01 -1.64 4.99
N GLN A 156 8.94 -0.88 5.06
CA GLN A 156 7.64 -1.39 5.46
C GLN A 156 6.96 -1.93 4.20
N PHE A 157 6.59 -3.20 4.18
CA PHE A 157 5.87 -3.80 3.06
C PHE A 157 4.71 -4.65 3.52
N LEU A 158 3.64 -4.58 2.77
CA LEU A 158 2.60 -5.59 2.68
C LEU A 158 2.51 -5.97 1.21
N ILE A 159 2.92 -7.19 0.87
CA ILE A 159 2.94 -7.72 -0.49
C ILE A 159 1.93 -8.86 -0.56
N VAL A 160 1.07 -8.84 -1.55
CA VAL A 160 0.08 -9.91 -1.83
C VAL A 160 0.37 -10.47 -3.21
N VAL A 161 0.60 -11.78 -3.29
CA VAL A 161 0.87 -12.52 -4.53
C VAL A 161 -0.23 -13.56 -4.74
N PRO A 162 -1.30 -13.22 -5.47
CA PRO A 162 -2.48 -14.09 -5.59
C PRO A 162 -2.19 -15.45 -6.21
N GLU A 163 -1.29 -15.53 -7.17
CA GLU A 163 -0.90 -16.79 -7.82
C GLU A 163 -0.41 -17.86 -6.84
N TYR A 164 0.19 -17.44 -5.73
CA TYR A 164 0.77 -18.32 -4.71
C TYR A 164 -0.03 -18.37 -3.41
N ASP A 165 -1.22 -17.76 -3.37
CA ASP A 165 -1.98 -17.61 -2.13
C ASP A 165 -1.11 -17.05 -0.99
N LEU A 166 -0.25 -16.08 -1.32
CA LEU A 166 0.84 -15.63 -0.47
C LEU A 166 0.66 -14.18 -0.04
N VAL A 167 0.84 -13.95 1.26
CA VAL A 167 0.94 -12.60 1.84
C VAL A 167 2.25 -12.49 2.61
N VAL A 168 3.03 -11.46 2.31
CA VAL A 168 4.31 -11.19 2.95
C VAL A 168 4.30 -9.80 3.59
N VAL A 169 4.82 -9.70 4.80
CA VAL A 169 5.06 -8.41 5.46
C VAL A 169 6.54 -8.30 5.84
N PHE A 170 7.14 -7.18 5.46
CA PHE A 170 8.43 -6.75 5.98
C PHE A 170 8.25 -5.54 6.88
N THR A 171 9.06 -5.47 7.92
CA THR A 171 9.24 -4.27 8.74
C THR A 171 10.72 -3.94 8.82
N GLY A 172 11.07 -2.72 8.50
CA GLY A 172 12.46 -2.28 8.48
C GLY A 172 12.64 -0.90 9.12
N ALA A 173 13.90 -0.52 9.33
CA ALA A 173 14.29 0.78 9.87
C ALA A 173 15.31 1.49 8.97
N ASN A 174 15.39 1.12 7.69
CA ASN A 174 16.32 1.69 6.72
C ASN A 174 15.73 2.97 6.10
N TYR A 175 15.34 3.90 6.96
CA TYR A 175 14.72 5.17 6.54
C TYR A 175 15.64 5.95 5.59
N MET A 176 15.05 6.49 4.52
CA MET A 176 15.75 7.23 3.47
C MET A 176 16.82 6.43 2.71
N GLN A 177 16.85 5.10 2.84
CA GLN A 177 17.79 4.20 2.18
C GLN A 177 17.06 3.31 1.16
N GLY A 178 16.30 3.92 0.25
CA GLY A 178 15.48 3.21 -0.74
C GLY A 178 16.24 2.15 -1.53
N GLY A 179 17.50 2.41 -1.92
CA GLY A 179 18.34 1.46 -2.62
C GLY A 179 18.60 0.12 -1.88
N ILE A 180 18.31 0.07 -0.57
CA ILE A 180 18.39 -1.17 0.21
C ILE A 180 17.05 -1.91 0.16
N TRP A 181 15.99 -1.30 0.67
CA TRP A 181 14.73 -2.02 0.91
C TRP A 181 13.84 -2.19 -0.33
N THR A 182 13.97 -1.38 -1.37
CA THR A 182 13.22 -1.58 -2.61
C THR A 182 13.54 -2.90 -3.32
N ARG A 183 14.71 -3.48 -3.04
CA ARG A 183 15.13 -4.77 -3.60
C ARG A 183 14.53 -5.97 -2.87
N TRP A 184 13.95 -5.80 -1.69
CA TRP A 184 13.50 -6.92 -0.85
C TRP A 184 12.38 -7.73 -1.50
N ARG A 185 11.53 -7.11 -2.31
CA ARG A 185 10.51 -7.81 -3.09
C ARG A 185 11.16 -8.90 -3.96
N ASP A 186 12.10 -8.53 -4.80
CA ASP A 186 12.74 -9.47 -5.71
C ASP A 186 13.71 -10.41 -4.97
N GLN A 187 14.53 -9.90 -4.04
CA GLN A 187 15.54 -10.68 -3.34
C GLN A 187 14.93 -11.73 -2.41
N PHE A 188 13.91 -11.38 -1.64
CA PHE A 188 13.36 -12.31 -0.66
C PHE A 188 12.09 -13.00 -1.17
N VAL A 189 11.12 -12.26 -1.72
CA VAL A 189 9.89 -12.91 -2.19
C VAL A 189 10.18 -13.71 -3.45
N GLY A 190 10.80 -13.10 -4.46
CA GLY A 190 11.10 -13.77 -5.72
C GLY A 190 12.28 -14.73 -5.68
N GLY A 191 13.33 -14.41 -4.90
CA GLY A 191 14.56 -15.21 -4.86
C GLY A 191 14.59 -16.32 -3.80
N VAL A 192 13.71 -16.26 -2.80
CA VAL A 192 13.74 -17.23 -1.69
C VAL A 192 12.36 -17.83 -1.41
N ILE A 193 11.33 -17.00 -1.17
CA ILE A 193 10.05 -17.49 -0.67
C ILE A 193 9.30 -18.26 -1.76
N ILE A 194 9.10 -17.67 -2.93
CA ILE A 194 8.39 -18.33 -4.03
C ILE A 194 9.10 -19.60 -4.48
N PRO A 195 10.43 -19.61 -4.74
CA PRO A 195 11.14 -20.85 -5.07
C PRO A 195 11.01 -21.96 -4.01
N ALA A 196 10.92 -21.59 -2.73
CA ALA A 196 10.70 -22.56 -1.66
C ALA A 196 9.28 -23.15 -1.61
N ILE A 197 8.29 -22.46 -2.20
CA ILE A 197 6.92 -22.96 -2.34
C ILE A 197 6.81 -23.89 -3.56
N GLU A 198 7.58 -23.63 -4.62
CA GLU A 198 7.56 -24.40 -5.87
C GLU A 198 8.33 -25.75 -5.78
N ASN A 199 9.23 -25.92 -4.80
CA ASN A 199 10.00 -27.15 -4.56
C ASN A 199 9.32 -28.05 -3.52
#